data_8460f03624c09938bd519a21ae63ee49
#
_entry.id   8460f03624c09938bd519a21ae63ee49
#
_cell.length_a   1.000
_cell.length_b   1.000
_cell.length_c   1.000
_cell.angle_alpha   90.00
_cell.angle_beta   90.00
_cell.angle_gamma   90.00
#
_symmetry.space_group_name_H-M   'P 1'
#
loop_
_entity.id
_entity.type
_entity.pdbx_description
1 polymer ?
#
loop_
_entity_poly.entity_id
_entity_poly.type
_entity_poly.pdbx_seq_one_letter_code
_entity_poly.pdbx_strand_id
1 'polypeptide(L)'
;AWNQGQLISHKANFDLTKIDLCVANELEERHEYNAWWYCCIPIAVVRPDNLPMPIFIRGDDIEYGLRNCKRLVTLNGICVWHEPFESKYSSSMYYYILRNQCIDNSMHCPGYDANALKADLRSQVMGEVNRYRYKNADLLIRGVRDFLKGIDWLEQTDAEALHKEIMAYGYKAQPVDQLDVPFDYSRYLYATKEEEKNKGKLKNLKVKLTRNGWLVPPTRENTVVSMMHMTAYNAYRVQKVLNYDSNSQKGFVTERSKEEYSRCVREMKACMKEIDAQFDAAAQSYRERCGEVRSLDFWKKYLNLDK
;
A
#
# COMPACT_ATOMS: atom_id res chain seq x y z
N ALA A 1 -10.66 -2.50 10.73
CA ALA A 1 -9.96 -2.96 11.93
C ALA A 1 -8.49 -3.24 11.64
N TRP A 2 -7.71 -3.24 12.69
CA TRP A 2 -6.30 -3.62 12.70
C TRP A 2 -6.15 -5.02 13.31
N ASN A 3 -5.48 -5.92 12.63
CA ASN A 3 -5.23 -7.26 13.15
C ASN A 3 -3.83 -7.71 12.74
N GLN A 4 -2.96 -7.94 13.73
CA GLN A 4 -1.57 -8.39 13.53
C GLN A 4 -0.81 -7.60 12.45
N GLY A 5 -0.95 -6.28 12.50
CA GLY A 5 -0.28 -5.39 11.56
C GLY A 5 -0.92 -5.27 10.18
N GLN A 6 -2.12 -5.79 9.99
CA GLN A 6 -2.86 -5.70 8.73
C GLN A 6 -4.19 -4.97 8.90
N LEU A 7 -4.51 -4.10 7.95
CA LEU A 7 -5.84 -3.52 7.85
C LEU A 7 -6.83 -4.54 7.31
N ILE A 8 -7.92 -4.75 8.06
CA ILE A 8 -9.03 -5.61 7.66
C ILE A 8 -10.27 -4.74 7.51
N SER A 9 -10.88 -4.75 6.32
CA SER A 9 -12.17 -4.11 6.12
C SER A 9 -13.27 -4.96 6.76
N HIS A 10 -13.91 -4.42 7.79
CA HIS A 10 -15.13 -4.99 8.34
C HIS A 10 -16.35 -4.43 7.60
N LYS A 11 -17.41 -5.24 7.52
CA LYS A 11 -18.70 -4.82 6.95
C LYS A 11 -18.57 -4.27 5.52
N ALA A 12 -17.58 -4.74 4.77
CA ALA A 12 -17.42 -4.39 3.37
C ALA A 12 -18.60 -4.94 2.55
N ASN A 13 -19.04 -4.15 1.56
CA ASN A 13 -20.12 -4.51 0.65
C ASN A 13 -21.50 -4.75 1.31
N PHE A 14 -21.77 -4.14 2.45
CA PHE A 14 -23.11 -4.14 3.02
C PHE A 14 -24.06 -3.34 2.12
N ASP A 15 -25.15 -3.97 1.74
CA ASP A 15 -26.26 -3.30 1.06
C ASP A 15 -27.14 -2.58 2.10
N LEU A 16 -26.85 -1.30 2.31
CA LEU A 16 -27.56 -0.47 3.30
C LEU A 16 -29.01 -0.13 2.91
N THR A 17 -29.54 -0.66 1.81
CA THR A 17 -30.98 -0.65 1.53
C THR A 17 -31.74 -1.72 2.32
N LYS A 18 -31.02 -2.67 2.94
CA LYS A 18 -31.56 -3.76 3.74
C LYS A 18 -31.45 -3.48 5.22
N ILE A 19 -32.57 -3.54 5.93
CA ILE A 19 -32.65 -3.17 7.34
C ILE A 19 -31.79 -4.05 8.25
N ASP A 20 -31.72 -5.34 7.97
CA ASP A 20 -30.85 -6.28 8.68
C ASP A 20 -29.36 -5.93 8.56
N LEU A 21 -28.93 -5.50 7.39
CA LEU A 21 -27.55 -5.04 7.18
C LEU A 21 -27.30 -3.64 7.78
N CYS A 22 -28.30 -2.77 7.82
CA CYS A 22 -28.22 -1.52 8.58
C CYS A 22 -28.05 -1.79 10.08
N VAL A 23 -28.83 -2.70 10.65
CA VAL A 23 -28.72 -3.10 12.06
C VAL A 23 -27.33 -3.70 12.32
N ALA A 24 -26.87 -4.62 11.45
CA ALA A 24 -25.55 -5.23 11.58
C ALA A 24 -24.41 -4.18 11.46
N ASN A 25 -24.63 -3.12 10.68
CA ASN A 25 -23.64 -2.03 10.55
C ASN A 25 -23.47 -1.23 11.85
N GLU A 26 -24.51 -1.08 12.65
CA GLU A 26 -24.47 -0.36 13.94
C GLU A 26 -23.99 -1.21 15.12
N LEU A 27 -23.91 -2.53 14.96
CA LEU A 27 -23.40 -3.38 16.02
C LEU A 27 -21.98 -2.97 16.41
N GLU A 28 -21.78 -2.80 17.72
CA GLU A 28 -20.48 -2.47 18.27
C GLU A 28 -19.52 -3.66 18.07
N GLU A 29 -18.44 -3.42 17.38
CA GLU A 29 -17.36 -4.36 17.20
C GLU A 29 -16.07 -3.74 17.75
N ARG A 30 -15.10 -4.58 18.09
CA ARG A 30 -13.77 -4.11 18.44
C ARG A 30 -13.06 -3.64 17.19
N HIS A 31 -13.14 -2.35 16.94
CA HIS A 31 -12.33 -1.67 15.94
C HIS A 31 -11.28 -0.86 16.69
N GLU A 32 -10.08 -0.89 16.18
CA GLU A 32 -8.96 -0.23 16.85
C GLU A 32 -8.72 1.17 16.30
N TYR A 33 -9.21 1.46 15.09
CA TYR A 33 -9.17 2.79 14.50
C TYR A 33 -10.31 3.02 13.51
N ASN A 34 -10.56 4.30 13.19
CA ASN A 34 -11.42 4.72 12.09
C ASN A 34 -10.66 5.69 11.17
N ALA A 35 -10.84 5.54 9.86
CA ALA A 35 -10.25 6.44 8.88
C ALA A 35 -10.76 7.88 9.06
N TRP A 36 -9.89 8.87 8.87
CA TRP A 36 -10.21 10.27 9.12
C TRP A 36 -11.06 10.95 8.05
N TRP A 37 -11.66 10.21 7.16
CA TRP A 37 -12.59 10.80 6.18
C TRP A 37 -13.81 11.44 6.83
N TYR A 38 -14.31 10.81 7.90
CA TYR A 38 -15.34 11.36 8.76
C TYR A 38 -15.24 10.70 10.13
N CYS A 39 -14.60 11.39 11.05
CA CYS A 39 -14.31 10.85 12.37
C CYS A 39 -14.46 11.93 13.42
N CYS A 40 -15.14 11.63 14.52
CA CYS A 40 -15.22 12.51 15.69
C CYS A 40 -14.25 12.03 16.77
N ILE A 41 -13.31 12.87 17.11
CA ILE A 41 -12.30 12.58 18.15
C ILE A 41 -12.57 13.50 19.35
N PRO A 42 -12.66 12.96 20.58
CA PRO A 42 -12.83 13.79 21.77
C PRO A 42 -11.69 14.81 21.90
N ILE A 43 -12.04 16.09 22.12
CA ILE A 43 -11.03 17.17 22.20
C ILE A 43 -9.98 16.93 23.28
N ALA A 44 -10.33 16.24 24.35
CA ALA A 44 -9.40 15.87 25.41
C ALA A 44 -8.23 14.98 24.96
N VAL A 45 -8.34 14.33 23.80
CA VAL A 45 -7.27 13.53 23.20
C VAL A 45 -6.25 14.43 22.49
N VAL A 46 -6.69 15.57 21.98
CA VAL A 46 -5.85 16.53 21.24
C VAL A 46 -5.09 17.40 22.25
N ARG A 47 -3.87 17.03 22.53
CA ARG A 47 -2.99 17.72 23.48
C ARG A 47 -1.67 18.09 22.83
N PRO A 48 -0.94 19.11 23.34
CA PRO A 48 0.34 19.54 22.80
C PRO A 48 1.43 18.44 22.73
N ASP A 49 1.30 17.39 23.54
CA ASP A 49 2.19 16.24 23.61
C ASP A 49 1.65 15.01 22.86
N ASN A 50 0.48 15.11 22.24
CA ASN A 50 -0.24 13.99 21.64
C ASN A 50 -0.82 14.32 20.27
N LEU A 51 -0.04 14.96 19.40
CA LEU A 51 -0.39 15.21 18.02
C LEU A 51 -0.08 13.99 17.13
N PRO A 52 -0.58 13.91 15.90
CA PRO A 52 -0.18 12.87 14.95
C PRO A 52 1.33 12.85 14.71
N MET A 53 1.86 11.71 14.32
CA MET A 53 3.23 11.60 13.82
C MET A 53 3.34 12.19 12.39
N PRO A 54 4.53 12.67 11.97
CA PRO A 54 4.76 13.19 10.62
C PRO A 54 4.84 12.06 9.58
N ILE A 55 3.92 11.11 9.64
CA ILE A 55 3.75 10.05 8.66
C ILE A 55 2.96 10.62 7.50
N PHE A 56 3.67 11.09 6.46
CA PHE A 56 3.07 11.75 5.32
C PHE A 56 2.33 10.75 4.42
N ILE A 57 1.08 11.01 4.13
CA ILE A 57 0.16 10.22 3.29
C ILE A 57 0.05 8.76 3.73
N ARG A 58 -1.12 8.40 4.32
CA ARG A 58 -1.49 7.03 4.72
C ARG A 58 -0.72 6.51 5.95
N GLY A 59 -1.45 6.10 6.96
CA GLY A 59 -0.92 5.52 8.19
C GLY A 59 -0.97 6.47 9.38
N ASP A 60 -1.03 7.76 9.17
CA ASP A 60 -1.19 8.79 10.19
C ASP A 60 -2.49 8.63 10.99
N ASP A 61 -3.59 8.34 10.32
CA ASP A 61 -4.89 8.02 10.92
C ASP A 61 -4.86 6.68 11.67
N ILE A 62 -4.14 5.71 11.14
CA ILE A 62 -3.97 4.38 11.75
C ILE A 62 -3.19 4.52 13.05
N GLU A 63 -2.00 5.12 13.02
CA GLU A 63 -1.13 5.30 14.19
C GLU A 63 -1.86 6.07 15.30
N TYR A 64 -2.45 7.21 14.95
CA TYR A 64 -3.15 8.04 15.92
C TYR A 64 -4.38 7.35 16.51
N GLY A 65 -5.11 6.60 15.67
CA GLY A 65 -6.26 5.80 16.10
C GLY A 65 -5.86 4.67 17.05
N LEU A 66 -4.88 3.86 16.68
CA LEU A 66 -4.39 2.74 17.54
C LEU A 66 -3.91 3.23 18.90
N ARG A 67 -3.24 4.36 18.94
CA ARG A 67 -2.72 4.95 20.18
C ARG A 67 -3.79 5.56 21.08
N ASN A 68 -4.85 6.11 20.52
CA ASN A 68 -5.82 6.94 21.25
C ASN A 68 -7.23 6.34 21.34
N CYS A 69 -7.61 5.42 20.48
CA CYS A 69 -8.97 4.87 20.46
C CYS A 69 -9.16 3.86 21.60
N LYS A 70 -10.02 4.21 22.55
CA LYS A 70 -10.46 3.29 23.61
C LYS A 70 -11.74 2.55 23.25
N ARG A 71 -12.62 3.20 22.51
CA ARG A 71 -13.91 2.70 22.06
C ARG A 71 -14.28 3.37 20.75
N LEU A 72 -14.64 2.58 19.76
CA LEU A 72 -15.14 3.06 18.48
C LEU A 72 -16.63 2.78 18.38
N VAL A 73 -17.40 3.80 18.01
CA VAL A 73 -18.84 3.70 17.78
C VAL A 73 -19.12 4.12 16.33
N THR A 74 -19.80 3.27 15.60
CA THR A 74 -20.25 3.55 14.23
C THR A 74 -21.77 3.68 14.22
N LEU A 75 -22.30 4.78 13.73
CA LEU A 75 -23.73 5.06 13.66
C LEU A 75 -24.19 5.20 12.23
N ASN A 76 -25.33 4.62 11.89
CA ASN A 76 -25.97 4.85 10.60
C ASN A 76 -26.37 6.35 10.45
N GLY A 77 -26.29 6.86 9.22
CA GLY A 77 -26.55 8.25 8.95
C GLY A 77 -25.41 9.22 9.25
N ILE A 78 -24.35 8.75 9.95
CA ILE A 78 -23.09 9.51 10.13
C ILE A 78 -22.04 8.90 9.20
N CYS A 79 -21.96 9.42 7.98
CA CYS A 79 -21.14 8.87 6.93
C CYS A 79 -20.64 9.91 5.93
N VAL A 80 -19.72 9.51 5.10
CA VAL A 80 -19.25 10.25 3.94
C VAL A 80 -19.35 9.37 2.69
N TRP A 81 -19.78 9.97 1.60
CA TRP A 81 -19.77 9.32 0.28
C TRP A 81 -18.47 9.68 -0.41
N HIS A 82 -17.68 8.68 -0.67
CA HIS A 82 -16.35 8.83 -1.24
C HIS A 82 -16.25 8.08 -2.58
N GLU A 83 -15.65 8.72 -3.59
CA GLU A 83 -15.37 8.07 -4.85
C GLU A 83 -14.48 6.83 -4.62
N PRO A 84 -14.81 5.68 -5.24
CA PRO A 84 -13.99 4.47 -5.15
C PRO A 84 -12.52 4.72 -5.52
N PHE A 85 -11.61 4.03 -4.85
CA PHE A 85 -10.17 4.17 -5.12
C PHE A 85 -9.72 3.55 -6.44
N GLU A 86 -10.58 2.80 -7.10
CA GLU A 86 -10.28 2.10 -8.36
C GLU A 86 -9.81 3.05 -9.47
N SER A 87 -10.25 4.31 -9.45
CA SER A 87 -9.83 5.34 -10.39
C SER A 87 -8.65 6.21 -9.92
N LYS A 88 -8.08 5.92 -8.74
CA LYS A 88 -7.04 6.75 -8.11
C LYS A 88 -5.68 6.05 -8.01
N TYR A 89 -5.31 5.30 -9.04
CA TYR A 89 -4.00 4.66 -9.06
C TYR A 89 -2.88 5.70 -9.00
N SER A 90 -1.94 5.48 -8.08
CA SER A 90 -0.67 6.20 -8.02
C SER A 90 0.46 5.26 -7.61
N SER A 91 1.54 5.27 -8.36
CA SER A 91 2.76 4.53 -8.01
C SER A 91 3.35 4.97 -6.68
N SER A 92 3.21 6.25 -6.30
CA SER A 92 3.74 6.78 -5.04
C SER A 92 3.20 6.04 -3.82
N MET A 93 1.98 5.50 -3.91
CA MET A 93 1.37 4.73 -2.82
C MET A 93 2.19 3.51 -2.42
N TYR A 94 2.92 2.89 -3.34
CA TYR A 94 3.74 1.71 -3.04
C TYR A 94 4.89 2.04 -2.09
N TYR A 95 5.44 3.25 -2.18
CA TYR A 95 6.41 3.74 -1.21
C TYR A 95 5.79 3.89 0.19
N TYR A 96 4.68 4.61 0.28
CA TYR A 96 4.04 4.93 1.57
C TYR A 96 3.41 3.71 2.23
N ILE A 97 2.78 2.82 1.45
CA ILE A 97 2.13 1.61 1.98
C ILE A 97 3.10 0.82 2.85
N LEU A 98 4.28 0.50 2.34
CA LEU A 98 5.18 -0.40 3.06
C LEU A 98 6.02 0.35 4.11
N ARG A 99 6.50 1.58 3.81
CA ARG A 99 7.22 2.39 4.81
C ARG A 99 6.39 2.63 6.06
N ASN A 100 5.16 3.11 5.87
CA ASN A 100 4.30 3.48 6.99
C ASN A 100 3.79 2.24 7.74
N GLN A 101 3.49 1.15 7.02
CA GLN A 101 3.18 -0.14 7.64
C GLN A 101 4.33 -0.62 8.55
N CYS A 102 5.58 -0.44 8.15
CA CYS A 102 6.73 -0.79 9.00
C CYS A 102 6.77 0.05 10.27
N ILE A 103 6.50 1.35 10.18
CA ILE A 103 6.45 2.26 11.35
C ILE A 103 5.31 1.83 12.28
N ASP A 104 4.08 1.73 11.78
CA ASP A 104 2.91 1.38 12.57
C ASP A 104 3.05 0.00 13.23
N ASN A 105 3.51 -1.00 12.49
CA ASN A 105 3.69 -2.35 13.01
C ASN A 105 4.80 -2.42 14.06
N SER A 106 5.89 -1.67 13.87
CA SER A 106 6.98 -1.61 14.85
C SER A 106 6.52 -1.07 16.19
N MET A 107 5.55 -0.15 16.18
CA MET A 107 5.04 0.50 17.39
C MET A 107 3.87 -0.27 18.03
N HIS A 108 2.97 -0.82 17.22
CA HIS A 108 1.66 -1.30 17.67
C HIS A 108 1.44 -2.81 17.50
N CYS A 109 2.36 -3.53 16.88
CA CYS A 109 2.25 -4.98 16.68
C CYS A 109 3.35 -5.74 17.45
N PRO A 110 3.07 -6.32 18.66
CA PRO A 110 4.08 -6.98 19.50
C PRO A 110 4.63 -8.20 18.81
N GLY A 111 4.62 -8.66 17.87
CA GLY A 111 5.21 -9.84 17.19
C GLY A 111 5.82 -9.47 15.82
N TYR A 112 5.80 -8.19 15.48
CA TYR A 112 6.38 -7.75 14.22
C TYR A 112 7.90 -7.66 14.33
N ASP A 113 8.57 -8.52 13.60
CA ASP A 113 10.02 -8.68 13.60
C ASP A 113 10.62 -8.58 12.19
N ALA A 114 11.93 -8.69 12.11
CA ALA A 114 12.67 -8.68 10.84
C ALA A 114 12.18 -9.77 9.86
N ASN A 115 11.73 -10.94 10.34
CA ASN A 115 11.24 -12.01 9.48
C ASN A 115 9.87 -11.67 8.90
N ALA A 116 8.99 -11.08 9.71
CA ALA A 116 7.69 -10.58 9.25
C ALA A 116 7.87 -9.52 8.16
N LEU A 117 8.75 -8.53 8.38
CA LEU A 117 9.04 -7.51 7.38
C LEU A 117 9.64 -8.10 6.08
N LYS A 118 10.58 -9.06 6.18
CA LYS A 118 11.12 -9.74 4.98
C LYS A 118 10.03 -10.50 4.21
N ALA A 119 9.07 -11.11 4.90
CA ALA A 119 7.95 -11.79 4.27
C ALA A 119 7.03 -10.81 3.54
N ASP A 120 6.69 -9.67 4.17
CA ASP A 120 5.90 -8.60 3.57
C ASP A 120 6.59 -8.00 2.35
N LEU A 121 7.86 -7.62 2.48
CA LEU A 121 8.66 -7.08 1.37
C LEU A 121 8.69 -8.06 0.19
N ARG A 122 8.98 -9.34 0.45
CA ARG A 122 9.02 -10.36 -0.60
C ARG A 122 7.68 -10.52 -1.29
N SER A 123 6.59 -10.58 -0.54
CA SER A 123 5.24 -10.74 -1.06
C SER A 123 4.86 -9.58 -1.97
N GLN A 124 5.07 -8.34 -1.50
CA GLN A 124 4.67 -7.15 -2.23
C GLN A 124 5.57 -6.89 -3.44
N VAL A 125 6.89 -6.97 -3.29
CA VAL A 125 7.84 -6.78 -4.40
C VAL A 125 7.63 -7.82 -5.49
N MET A 126 7.53 -9.11 -5.14
CA MET A 126 7.29 -10.15 -6.14
C MET A 126 5.91 -10.04 -6.78
N GLY A 127 4.92 -9.53 -6.04
CA GLY A 127 3.62 -9.18 -6.59
C GLY A 127 3.73 -8.18 -7.75
N GLU A 128 4.46 -7.08 -7.54
CA GLU A 128 4.63 -6.04 -8.56
C GLU A 128 5.56 -6.47 -9.70
N VAL A 129 6.66 -7.18 -9.40
CA VAL A 129 7.56 -7.75 -10.40
C VAL A 129 6.83 -8.72 -11.34
N ASN A 130 5.94 -9.55 -10.79
CA ASN A 130 5.13 -10.48 -11.59
C ASN A 130 4.02 -9.79 -12.40
N ARG A 131 3.76 -8.51 -12.13
CA ARG A 131 2.89 -7.62 -12.94
C ARG A 131 3.68 -6.73 -13.90
N TYR A 132 5.01 -6.89 -13.96
CA TYR A 132 5.96 -6.07 -14.74
C TYR A 132 6.02 -4.60 -14.27
N ARG A 133 5.59 -4.34 -13.03
CA ARG A 133 5.57 -3.00 -12.43
C ARG A 133 6.83 -2.75 -11.61
N TYR A 134 7.99 -2.75 -12.27
CA TYR A 134 9.31 -2.68 -11.62
C TYR A 134 9.52 -1.40 -10.81
N LYS A 135 9.02 -0.26 -11.28
CA LYS A 135 9.10 1.01 -10.54
C LYS A 135 8.34 0.94 -9.20
N ASN A 136 7.21 0.23 -9.14
CA ASN A 136 6.50 0.01 -7.89
C ASN A 136 7.31 -0.88 -6.93
N ALA A 137 7.98 -1.91 -7.47
CA ALA A 137 8.89 -2.76 -6.69
C ALA A 137 10.04 -1.94 -6.09
N ASP A 138 10.62 -1.03 -6.85
CA ASP A 138 11.67 -0.12 -6.38
C ASP A 138 11.15 0.82 -5.27
N LEU A 139 9.94 1.34 -5.42
CA LEU A 139 9.31 2.21 -4.41
C LEU A 139 9.03 1.46 -3.10
N LEU A 140 8.59 0.20 -3.16
CA LEU A 140 8.44 -0.67 -1.99
C LEU A 140 9.78 -0.87 -1.26
N ILE A 141 10.84 -1.20 -2.01
CA ILE A 141 12.18 -1.41 -1.46
C ILE A 141 12.71 -0.11 -0.84
N ARG A 142 12.54 1.03 -1.52
CA ARG A 142 12.92 2.35 -1.02
C ARG A 142 12.17 2.67 0.28
N GLY A 143 10.88 2.40 0.35
CA GLY A 143 10.08 2.62 1.57
C GLY A 143 10.64 1.87 2.78
N VAL A 144 11.03 0.61 2.60
CA VAL A 144 11.68 -0.16 3.67
C VAL A 144 13.04 0.41 4.04
N ARG A 145 13.88 0.76 3.06
CA ARG A 145 15.20 1.37 3.33
C ARG A 145 15.09 2.68 4.08
N ASP A 146 14.07 3.48 3.79
CA ASP A 146 13.85 4.75 4.50
C ASP A 146 13.34 4.52 5.93
N PHE A 147 12.49 3.50 6.17
CA PHE A 147 12.13 3.05 7.51
C PHE A 147 13.36 2.60 8.33
N LEU A 148 14.27 1.84 7.72
CA LEU A 148 15.47 1.33 8.40
C LEU A 148 16.44 2.43 8.88
N LYS A 149 16.34 3.65 8.36
CA LYS A 149 17.10 4.80 8.84
C LYS A 149 16.65 5.33 10.20
N GLY A 150 15.51 4.83 10.72
CA GLY A 150 14.96 5.18 12.02
C GLY A 150 14.26 6.54 12.06
N ILE A 151 13.89 6.95 13.29
CA ILE A 151 13.05 8.12 13.52
C ILE A 151 13.78 9.45 13.18
N ASP A 152 15.09 9.52 13.32
CA ASP A 152 15.87 10.72 12.97
C ASP A 152 15.69 11.10 11.51
N TRP A 153 15.63 10.11 10.63
CA TRP A 153 15.38 10.35 9.22
C TRP A 153 13.95 10.89 9.00
N LEU A 154 12.96 10.35 9.69
CA LEU A 154 11.58 10.83 9.59
C LEU A 154 11.46 12.28 10.06
N GLU A 155 12.13 12.63 11.16
CA GLU A 155 12.16 13.98 11.74
C GLU A 155 12.77 15.02 10.79
N GLN A 156 13.84 14.63 10.09
CA GLN A 156 14.62 15.55 9.26
C GLN A 156 14.16 15.63 7.81
N THR A 157 13.29 14.73 7.38
CA THR A 157 12.87 14.63 5.98
C THR A 157 11.85 15.69 5.61
N ASP A 158 12.13 16.46 4.57
CA ASP A 158 11.13 17.27 3.89
C ASP A 158 10.18 16.36 3.12
N ALA A 159 8.98 16.15 3.69
CA ALA A 159 7.98 15.23 3.14
C ALA A 159 7.46 15.67 1.77
N GLU A 160 7.36 16.98 1.51
CA GLU A 160 6.89 17.49 0.22
C GLU A 160 7.93 17.28 -0.89
N ALA A 161 9.20 17.57 -0.59
CA ALA A 161 10.29 17.34 -1.54
C ALA A 161 10.41 15.85 -1.88
N LEU A 162 10.36 14.98 -0.87
CA LEU A 162 10.36 13.53 -1.04
C LEU A 162 9.17 13.05 -1.88
N HIS A 163 7.97 13.59 -1.62
CA HIS A 163 6.78 13.24 -2.38
C HIS A 163 6.90 13.61 -3.86
N LYS A 164 7.41 14.79 -4.16
CA LYS A 164 7.66 15.25 -5.55
C LYS A 164 8.62 14.31 -6.28
N GLU A 165 9.69 13.87 -5.61
CA GLU A 165 10.65 12.92 -6.16
C GLU A 165 10.00 11.55 -6.46
N ILE A 166 9.26 11.00 -5.49
CA ILE A 166 8.57 9.71 -5.63
C ILE A 166 7.52 9.77 -6.75
N MET A 167 6.75 10.84 -6.82
CA MET A 167 5.78 11.07 -7.89
C MET A 167 6.45 11.18 -9.27
N ALA A 168 7.62 11.80 -9.35
CA ALA A 168 8.36 11.91 -10.61
C ALA A 168 8.87 10.55 -11.11
N TYR A 169 9.25 9.65 -10.19
CA TYR A 169 9.76 8.32 -10.50
C TYR A 169 8.68 7.36 -10.99
N GLY A 170 7.49 7.38 -10.41
CA GLY A 170 6.43 6.41 -10.63
C GLY A 170 5.92 6.31 -12.07
N TYR A 171 5.00 5.37 -12.30
CA TYR A 171 4.25 5.29 -13.56
C TYR A 171 3.26 6.45 -13.65
N LYS A 172 3.14 7.02 -14.84
CA LYS A 172 2.19 8.08 -15.15
C LYS A 172 1.16 7.57 -16.16
N ALA A 173 -0.12 7.60 -15.78
CA ALA A 173 -1.19 7.25 -16.69
C ALA A 173 -1.38 8.35 -17.76
N GLN A 174 -1.47 7.92 -19.02
CA GLN A 174 -1.68 8.77 -20.18
C GLN A 174 -2.95 8.32 -20.92
N PRO A 175 -3.57 9.17 -21.76
CA PRO A 175 -4.64 8.75 -22.66
C PRO A 175 -4.23 7.52 -23.49
N VAL A 176 -5.15 6.56 -23.63
CA VAL A 176 -4.81 5.26 -24.25
C VAL A 176 -4.46 5.36 -25.72
N ASP A 177 -4.95 6.37 -26.42
CA ASP A 177 -4.64 6.68 -27.82
C ASP A 177 -3.19 7.16 -28.03
N GLN A 178 -2.49 7.52 -26.96
CA GLN A 178 -1.08 7.94 -26.96
C GLN A 178 -0.12 6.79 -26.59
N LEU A 179 -0.63 5.60 -26.34
CA LEU A 179 0.15 4.46 -25.87
C LEU A 179 0.48 3.49 -27.01
N ASP A 180 1.67 2.90 -26.96
CA ASP A 180 2.20 1.94 -27.95
C ASP A 180 1.62 0.51 -27.75
N VAL A 181 0.39 0.38 -27.31
CA VAL A 181 -0.32 -0.89 -27.22
C VAL A 181 -1.73 -0.68 -27.72
N PRO A 182 -2.18 -1.44 -28.75
CA PRO A 182 -3.54 -1.34 -29.24
C PRO A 182 -4.53 -1.60 -28.12
N PHE A 183 -5.49 -0.69 -27.97
CA PHE A 183 -6.55 -0.86 -27.00
C PHE A 183 -7.66 -1.74 -27.57
N ASP A 184 -7.84 -2.91 -26.97
CA ASP A 184 -8.91 -3.84 -27.33
C ASP A 184 -9.79 -4.08 -26.09
N TYR A 185 -10.96 -3.48 -26.09
CA TYR A 185 -11.95 -3.64 -25.02
C TYR A 185 -12.37 -5.09 -24.78
N SER A 186 -12.35 -5.92 -25.81
CA SER A 186 -12.72 -7.33 -25.68
C SER A 186 -11.72 -8.13 -24.84
N ARG A 187 -10.51 -7.60 -24.67
CA ARG A 187 -9.43 -8.18 -23.87
C ARG A 187 -9.28 -7.54 -22.49
N TYR A 188 -10.11 -6.56 -22.17
CA TYR A 188 -10.10 -5.96 -20.83
C TYR A 188 -10.50 -6.99 -19.79
N LEU A 189 -9.57 -7.31 -18.91
CA LEU A 189 -9.77 -8.32 -17.88
C LEU A 189 -9.89 -7.62 -16.52
N TYR A 190 -11.05 -7.75 -15.93
CA TYR A 190 -11.27 -7.43 -14.54
C TYR A 190 -11.24 -8.75 -13.74
N ALA A 191 -10.12 -8.99 -13.02
CA ALA A 191 -9.99 -10.19 -12.22
C ALA A 191 -9.87 -9.82 -10.74
N THR A 192 -10.77 -10.35 -9.94
CA THR A 192 -10.71 -10.26 -8.49
C THR A 192 -9.81 -11.35 -7.91
N LYS A 193 -9.35 -11.17 -6.68
CA LYS A 193 -8.59 -12.22 -5.96
C LYS A 193 -9.40 -13.52 -5.79
N GLU A 194 -10.73 -13.43 -5.80
CA GLU A 194 -11.61 -14.60 -5.69
C GLU A 194 -11.68 -15.40 -6.98
N GLU A 195 -11.65 -14.72 -8.13
CA GLU A 195 -11.55 -15.39 -9.42
C GLU A 195 -10.23 -16.15 -9.58
N GLU A 196 -9.13 -15.65 -8.97
CA GLU A 196 -7.86 -16.38 -8.95
C GLU A 196 -7.95 -17.69 -8.15
N LYS A 197 -8.61 -17.69 -7.01
CA LYS A 197 -8.79 -18.91 -6.16
C LYS A 197 -9.57 -20.00 -6.87
N ASN A 198 -10.46 -19.64 -7.77
CA ASN A 198 -11.30 -20.58 -8.52
C ASN A 198 -10.64 -21.16 -9.78
N LYS A 199 -9.44 -20.70 -10.12
CA LYS A 199 -8.68 -21.25 -11.28
C LYS A 199 -7.95 -22.52 -10.83
N GLY A 200 -8.47 -23.66 -11.19
CA GLY A 200 -8.14 -25.03 -10.81
C GLY A 200 -6.67 -25.36 -10.42
N LYS A 201 -6.51 -26.31 -9.54
CA LYS A 201 -5.22 -26.71 -8.92
C LYS A 201 -4.05 -26.94 -9.91
N LEU A 202 -4.33 -27.54 -11.09
CA LEU A 202 -3.33 -27.79 -12.13
C LEU A 202 -2.76 -26.50 -12.75
N LYS A 203 -3.60 -25.47 -12.91
CA LYS A 203 -3.20 -24.18 -13.45
C LYS A 203 -2.30 -23.42 -12.47
N ASN A 204 -2.65 -23.46 -11.19
CA ASN A 204 -1.84 -22.88 -10.12
C ASN A 204 -0.48 -23.56 -10.00
N LEU A 205 -0.44 -24.89 -10.13
CA LEU A 205 0.81 -25.66 -10.14
C LEU A 205 1.71 -25.25 -11.31
N LYS A 206 1.16 -25.11 -12.53
CA LYS A 206 1.89 -24.67 -13.71
C LYS A 206 2.48 -23.27 -13.53
N VAL A 207 1.68 -22.33 -13.02
CA VAL A 207 2.13 -20.96 -12.70
C VAL A 207 3.28 -20.99 -11.69
N LYS A 208 3.15 -21.78 -10.63
CA LYS A 208 4.18 -21.94 -9.59
C LYS A 208 5.48 -22.54 -10.15
N LEU A 209 5.39 -23.64 -10.90
CA LEU A 209 6.56 -24.33 -11.49
C LEU A 209 7.29 -23.45 -12.51
N THR A 210 6.59 -22.62 -13.25
CA THR A 210 7.18 -21.70 -14.22
C THR A 210 7.56 -20.33 -13.65
N ARG A 211 7.51 -20.15 -12.32
CA ARG A 211 7.74 -18.87 -11.64
C ARG A 211 6.92 -17.74 -12.27
N ASN A 212 5.62 -17.90 -12.33
CA ASN A 212 4.69 -16.99 -13.01
C ASN A 212 5.02 -16.77 -14.51
N GLY A 213 5.50 -17.79 -15.18
CA GLY A 213 5.83 -17.72 -16.62
C GLY A 213 7.22 -17.20 -16.94
N TRP A 214 8.05 -16.81 -15.97
CA TRP A 214 9.40 -16.28 -16.20
C TRP A 214 10.34 -17.32 -16.82
N LEU A 215 10.16 -18.61 -16.54
CA LEU A 215 10.98 -19.70 -17.09
C LEU A 215 10.57 -20.15 -18.49
N VAL A 216 9.50 -19.62 -19.05
CA VAL A 216 8.97 -19.98 -20.36
C VAL A 216 8.76 -18.75 -21.22
N PRO A 217 8.82 -18.85 -22.56
CA PRO A 217 8.61 -17.71 -23.43
C PRO A 217 7.16 -17.19 -23.35
N PRO A 218 6.93 -15.91 -23.67
CA PRO A 218 5.58 -15.37 -23.80
C PRO A 218 4.84 -16.07 -24.97
N THR A 219 3.52 -16.15 -24.84
CA THR A 219 2.63 -16.71 -25.87
C THR A 219 1.61 -15.69 -26.36
N ARG A 220 1.56 -14.53 -25.68
CA ARG A 220 0.72 -13.40 -26.08
C ARG A 220 1.60 -12.16 -26.13
N GLU A 221 1.43 -11.36 -27.17
CA GLU A 221 2.18 -10.12 -27.30
C GLU A 221 1.70 -9.06 -26.34
N ASN A 222 0.40 -8.88 -26.22
CA ASN A 222 -0.16 -7.88 -25.34
C ASN A 222 -1.44 -8.35 -24.62
N THR A 223 -1.82 -7.61 -23.58
CA THR A 223 -3.10 -7.72 -22.89
C THR A 223 -3.48 -6.39 -22.26
N VAL A 224 -4.77 -6.19 -21.99
CA VAL A 224 -5.30 -5.05 -21.27
C VAL A 224 -5.86 -5.53 -19.95
N VAL A 225 -5.52 -4.88 -18.84
CA VAL A 225 -5.95 -5.26 -17.50
C VAL A 225 -6.34 -4.05 -16.69
N SER A 226 -7.14 -4.26 -15.65
CA SER A 226 -7.43 -3.20 -14.68
C SER A 226 -6.15 -2.71 -14.01
N MET A 227 -5.99 -1.40 -13.94
CA MET A 227 -4.86 -0.76 -13.28
C MET A 227 -4.80 -1.12 -11.78
N MET A 228 -5.94 -1.20 -11.11
CA MET A 228 -6.04 -1.48 -9.68
C MET A 228 -6.15 -2.98 -9.36
N HIS A 229 -6.91 -3.73 -10.16
CA HIS A 229 -7.27 -5.12 -9.84
C HIS A 229 -6.47 -6.18 -10.61
N MET A 230 -5.40 -5.76 -11.30
CA MET A 230 -4.51 -6.69 -11.98
C MET A 230 -3.89 -7.68 -11.00
N THR A 231 -4.02 -8.96 -11.31
CA THR A 231 -3.30 -10.03 -10.64
C THR A 231 -2.03 -10.42 -11.39
N ALA A 232 -1.08 -11.06 -10.73
CA ALA A 232 0.13 -11.57 -11.38
C ALA A 232 -0.19 -12.54 -12.53
N TYR A 233 -1.30 -13.26 -12.41
CA TYR A 233 -1.76 -14.20 -13.42
C TYR A 233 -2.18 -13.52 -14.74
N ASN A 234 -2.68 -12.30 -14.71
CA ASN A 234 -3.05 -11.55 -15.92
C ASN A 234 -1.83 -11.29 -16.83
N ALA A 235 -0.63 -11.15 -16.23
CA ALA A 235 0.63 -11.02 -16.96
C ALA A 235 1.27 -12.36 -17.37
N TYR A 236 0.69 -13.50 -16.96
CA TYR A 236 1.29 -14.80 -17.24
C TYR A 236 1.51 -15.04 -18.73
N ARG A 237 2.80 -15.15 -19.12
CA ARG A 237 3.26 -15.36 -20.49
C ARG A 237 2.78 -14.29 -21.49
N VAL A 238 2.68 -13.05 -21.03
CA VAL A 238 2.39 -11.88 -21.88
C VAL A 238 3.67 -11.05 -22.03
N GLN A 239 3.89 -10.43 -23.18
CA GLN A 239 5.05 -9.55 -23.41
C GLN A 239 4.79 -8.14 -22.90
N LYS A 240 3.69 -7.49 -23.32
CA LYS A 240 3.31 -6.13 -22.93
C LYS A 240 1.94 -6.12 -22.24
N VAL A 241 1.81 -5.31 -21.20
CA VAL A 241 0.56 -5.14 -20.45
C VAL A 241 0.16 -3.68 -20.43
N LEU A 242 -1.00 -3.38 -20.99
CA LEU A 242 -1.66 -2.10 -20.79
C LEU A 242 -2.43 -2.15 -19.47
N ASN A 243 -1.95 -1.38 -18.50
CA ASN A 243 -2.63 -1.15 -17.23
C ASN A 243 -3.63 0.00 -17.46
N TYR A 244 -4.92 -0.30 -17.43
CA TYR A 244 -5.99 0.59 -17.86
C TYR A 244 -6.96 0.93 -16.73
N ASP A 245 -7.36 2.19 -16.68
CA ASP A 245 -8.48 2.66 -15.87
C ASP A 245 -9.64 3.06 -16.79
N SER A 246 -10.78 2.36 -16.63
CA SER A 246 -11.97 2.56 -17.45
C SER A 246 -12.68 3.90 -17.19
N ASN A 247 -12.53 4.45 -15.98
CA ASN A 247 -13.21 5.70 -15.62
C ASN A 247 -12.53 6.92 -16.25
N SER A 248 -11.21 6.99 -16.15
CA SER A 248 -10.43 8.09 -16.72
C SER A 248 -10.02 7.87 -18.18
N GLN A 249 -10.20 6.67 -18.72
CA GLN A 249 -9.71 6.24 -20.05
C GLN A 249 -8.21 6.46 -20.24
N LYS A 250 -7.45 6.33 -19.15
CA LYS A 250 -6.00 6.46 -19.12
C LYS A 250 -5.34 5.15 -18.76
N GLY A 251 -4.05 5.05 -19.07
CA GLY A 251 -3.28 3.87 -18.75
C GLY A 251 -1.78 4.10 -18.84
N PHE A 252 -1.04 3.06 -18.52
CA PHE A 252 0.41 2.98 -18.76
C PHE A 252 0.77 1.56 -19.18
N VAL A 253 1.84 1.45 -19.97
CA VAL A 253 2.32 0.17 -20.46
C VAL A 253 3.44 -0.33 -19.57
N THR A 254 3.41 -1.61 -19.26
CA THR A 254 4.51 -2.35 -18.64
C THR A 254 4.91 -3.52 -19.53
N GLU A 255 6.19 -3.84 -19.52
CA GLU A 255 6.76 -4.84 -20.41
C GLU A 255 7.57 -5.88 -19.64
N ARG A 256 7.51 -7.12 -20.11
CA ARG A 256 8.29 -8.21 -19.55
C ARG A 256 9.78 -8.02 -19.88
N SER A 257 10.60 -7.84 -18.83
CA SER A 257 12.06 -7.74 -18.93
C SER A 257 12.72 -8.69 -17.93
N LYS A 258 13.55 -9.60 -18.40
CA LYS A 258 14.33 -10.51 -17.54
C LYS A 258 15.41 -9.75 -16.79
N GLU A 259 15.95 -8.69 -17.35
CA GLU A 259 16.95 -7.80 -16.75
C GLU A 259 16.35 -7.12 -15.53
N GLU A 260 15.18 -6.49 -15.70
CA GLU A 260 14.45 -5.80 -14.62
C GLU A 260 14.00 -6.78 -13.54
N TYR A 261 13.48 -7.95 -13.94
CA TYR A 261 13.17 -9.02 -12.98
C TYR A 261 14.36 -9.36 -12.11
N SER A 262 15.51 -9.63 -12.75
CA SER A 262 16.74 -10.02 -12.06
C SER A 262 17.29 -8.91 -11.18
N ARG A 263 17.22 -7.65 -11.65
CA ARG A 263 17.58 -6.45 -10.90
C ARG A 263 16.71 -6.30 -9.66
N CYS A 264 15.38 -6.29 -9.79
CA CYS A 264 14.47 -6.15 -8.66
C CYS A 264 14.64 -7.28 -7.63
N VAL A 265 14.84 -8.53 -8.07
CA VAL A 265 15.08 -9.66 -7.16
C VAL A 265 16.41 -9.49 -6.41
N ARG A 266 17.46 -8.99 -7.07
CA ARG A 266 18.75 -8.71 -6.43
C ARG A 266 18.62 -7.59 -5.39
N GLU A 267 17.95 -6.48 -5.74
CA GLU A 267 17.73 -5.35 -4.83
C GLU A 267 16.86 -5.76 -3.62
N MET A 268 15.81 -6.53 -3.84
CA MET A 268 15.00 -7.09 -2.76
C MET A 268 15.84 -7.93 -1.79
N LYS A 269 16.71 -8.81 -2.32
CA LYS A 269 17.59 -9.65 -1.49
C LYS A 269 18.64 -8.80 -0.74
N ALA A 270 19.15 -7.74 -1.33
CA ALA A 270 20.03 -6.79 -0.65
C ALA A 270 19.30 -6.10 0.50
N CYS A 271 18.09 -5.59 0.25
CA CYS A 271 17.26 -4.97 1.29
C CYS A 271 16.93 -5.96 2.43
N MET A 272 16.71 -7.25 2.14
CA MET A 272 16.52 -8.27 3.19
C MET A 272 17.72 -8.41 4.12
N LYS A 273 18.94 -8.26 3.61
CA LYS A 273 20.15 -8.25 4.45
C LYS A 273 20.26 -6.97 5.28
N GLU A 274 19.84 -5.84 4.70
CA GLU A 274 19.76 -4.57 5.42
C GLU A 274 18.73 -4.66 6.58
N ILE A 275 17.59 -5.32 6.35
CA ILE A 275 16.59 -5.61 7.39
C ILE A 275 17.21 -6.44 8.52
N ASP A 276 17.92 -7.54 8.20
CA ASP A 276 18.55 -8.38 9.23
C ASP A 276 19.54 -7.59 10.10
N ALA A 277 20.20 -6.59 9.55
CA ALA A 277 21.20 -5.78 10.26
C ALA A 277 20.62 -4.59 11.04
N GLN A 278 19.51 -4.01 10.60
CA GLN A 278 19.09 -2.67 11.06
C GLN A 278 17.67 -2.63 11.64
N PHE A 279 16.85 -3.67 11.46
CA PHE A 279 15.45 -3.65 11.87
C PHE A 279 15.26 -3.33 13.34
N ASP A 280 15.98 -4.02 14.23
CA ASP A 280 15.78 -3.87 15.67
C ASP A 280 16.09 -2.45 16.14
N ALA A 281 17.20 -1.86 15.67
CA ALA A 281 17.57 -0.49 15.99
C ALA A 281 16.56 0.52 15.45
N ALA A 282 16.10 0.35 14.21
CA ALA A 282 15.10 1.22 13.61
C ALA A 282 13.77 1.13 14.37
N ALA A 283 13.25 -0.07 14.59
CA ALA A 283 12.00 -0.31 15.30
C ALA A 283 12.05 0.22 16.74
N GLN A 284 13.18 0.06 17.43
CA GLN A 284 13.40 0.60 18.77
C GLN A 284 13.35 2.14 18.75
N SER A 285 13.99 2.80 17.79
CA SER A 285 13.99 4.26 17.69
C SER A 285 12.56 4.82 17.56
N TYR A 286 11.71 4.19 16.76
CA TYR A 286 10.29 4.59 16.64
C TYR A 286 9.53 4.39 17.96
N ARG A 287 9.71 3.24 18.64
CA ARG A 287 9.04 2.97 19.92
C ARG A 287 9.43 3.93 21.02
N GLU A 288 10.71 4.23 21.16
CA GLU A 288 11.23 5.01 22.30
C GLU A 288 11.08 6.52 22.08
N ARG A 289 11.23 6.98 20.84
CA ARG A 289 11.34 8.41 20.54
C ARG A 289 10.15 9.00 19.77
N CYS A 290 9.11 8.20 19.49
CA CYS A 290 7.92 8.70 18.80
C CYS A 290 7.24 9.89 19.55
N GLY A 291 7.45 10.02 20.87
CA GLY A 291 6.96 11.17 21.64
C GLY A 291 7.54 12.51 21.19
N GLU A 292 8.79 12.54 20.74
CA GLU A 292 9.48 13.73 20.28
C GLU A 292 8.77 14.35 19.06
N VAL A 293 8.43 13.52 18.06
CA VAL A 293 7.80 13.95 16.81
C VAL A 293 6.27 14.14 16.88
N ARG A 294 5.67 13.94 18.06
CA ARG A 294 4.25 14.14 18.31
C ARG A 294 3.95 15.43 19.07
N SER A 295 4.97 16.21 19.42
CA SER A 295 4.83 17.42 20.22
C SER A 295 4.45 18.62 19.36
N LEU A 296 3.77 19.60 19.97
CA LEU A 296 3.46 20.87 19.33
C LEU A 296 4.72 21.62 18.90
N ASP A 297 5.75 21.55 19.74
CA ASP A 297 7.04 22.21 19.46
C ASP A 297 7.73 21.60 18.24
N PHE A 298 7.70 20.26 18.09
CA PHE A 298 8.14 19.61 16.87
C PHE A 298 7.36 20.11 15.65
N TRP A 299 6.04 20.13 15.70
CA TRP A 299 5.20 20.53 14.56
C TRP A 299 5.38 22.01 14.19
N LYS A 300 5.56 22.91 15.16
CA LYS A 300 5.88 24.31 14.89
C LYS A 300 7.19 24.45 14.13
N LYS A 301 8.24 23.76 14.59
CA LYS A 301 9.54 23.75 13.92
C LYS A 301 9.45 23.11 12.53
N TYR A 302 8.80 21.95 12.43
CA TYR A 302 8.69 21.21 11.18
C TYR A 302 7.93 21.99 10.08
N LEU A 303 6.89 22.71 10.47
CA LEU A 303 6.07 23.54 9.57
C LEU A 303 6.58 24.99 9.47
N ASN A 304 7.72 25.36 10.11
CA ASN A 304 8.26 26.72 10.14
C ASN A 304 7.27 27.76 10.66
N LEU A 305 6.49 27.43 11.69
CA LEU A 305 5.48 28.32 12.27
C LEU A 305 6.03 29.27 13.35
N ASP A 306 7.28 29.10 13.77
CA ASP A 306 7.93 29.93 14.80
C ASP A 306 8.58 31.21 14.22
N LYS A 307 8.16 31.62 13.01
CA LYS A 307 8.65 32.86 12.37
C LYS A 307 7.73 34.04 12.60
#